data_47e9c80c08f26b0a8a984d2882613295
#
_entry.id   47e9c80c08f26b0a8a984d2882613295
#
_cell.length_a   1.000
_cell.length_b   1.000
_cell.length_c   1.000
_cell.angle_alpha   90.00
_cell.angle_beta   90.00
_cell.angle_gamma   90.00
#
_symmetry.space_group_name_H-M   'P 1'
#
loop_
_entity.id
_entity.type
_entity.pdbx_description
1 polymer ?
#
loop_
_entity_poly.entity_id
_entity_poly.type
_entity_poly.pdbx_seq_one_letter_code
_entity_poly.pdbx_strand_id
1 'polypeptide(L)'
;MLFQEHKLKILITTDLYTVTTNGVVTSVQNLFDELTANGHDVRILTISGDLHSRKEGAVYYIRSVPLKGVYPDLRMPTSFRHKLIQEIIDWKPDVVHSQCEFFSYQFAARISKITGAPIVHTYHTLYEQYMTSYLIPNKRVGDHLVKMLSRRRLKRVSTLVAPTQKVENTLQGYGMEAPISVVPSGISLQQHFQRLPEEERRRRRQELGIGEEDLVLINLGRLGGEKNLGELLEFFAEARKKNDGLKFLIVGDGPARNDLQKQASDLEIGEHVIFTGMVPPTEVQNYYQLGDIFVSASTSETQGLTYIEAAANGLPLLCRQDDCLADVLEEGENGYEYTSAEEFLNAIDTMMDDEAWRTAAAKRSEEIAASFDKKAFGEAIENVYESVL
;
A
#
# COMPACT_ATOMS: atom_id res chain seq x y z
N MET A 1 -33.10 5.41 12.76
CA MET A 1 -33.12 6.87 12.54
C MET A 1 -32.71 7.07 11.12
N LEU A 2 -33.55 7.58 10.23
CA LEU A 2 -33.26 7.74 8.79
C LEU A 2 -32.18 8.83 8.67
N PHE A 3 -30.97 8.44 8.31
CA PHE A 3 -29.91 9.38 7.94
C PHE A 3 -30.38 10.11 6.67
N GLN A 4 -30.61 11.40 6.79
CA GLN A 4 -30.80 12.26 5.63
C GLN A 4 -29.44 12.30 4.93
N GLU A 5 -29.35 11.72 3.72
CA GLU A 5 -28.16 11.69 2.86
C GLU A 5 -27.70 13.13 2.57
N HIS A 6 -26.82 13.67 3.41
CA HIS A 6 -26.19 14.95 3.13
C HIS A 6 -25.10 14.71 2.08
N LYS A 7 -25.44 15.01 0.83
CA LYS A 7 -24.48 14.95 -0.27
C LYS A 7 -23.38 16.00 -0.09
N LEU A 8 -22.17 15.54 0.27
CA LEU A 8 -21.01 16.39 0.44
C LEU A 8 -20.26 16.63 -0.87
N LYS A 9 -19.61 17.78 -0.97
CA LYS A 9 -18.58 18.08 -1.96
C LYS A 9 -17.21 17.77 -1.39
N ILE A 10 -16.60 16.69 -1.82
CA ILE A 10 -15.35 16.17 -1.26
C ILE A 10 -14.21 16.37 -2.25
N LEU A 11 -13.17 17.10 -1.83
CA LEU A 11 -11.95 17.24 -2.59
C LEU A 11 -10.87 16.30 -2.05
N ILE A 12 -10.44 15.33 -2.83
CA ILE A 12 -9.27 14.50 -2.53
C ILE A 12 -8.04 15.12 -3.21
N THR A 13 -6.93 15.28 -2.48
CA THR A 13 -5.66 15.75 -3.06
C THR A 13 -4.57 14.70 -2.87
N THR A 14 -3.85 14.37 -3.94
CA THR A 14 -2.77 13.37 -3.94
C THR A 14 -1.63 13.78 -4.88
N ASP A 15 -0.39 13.41 -4.55
CA ASP A 15 0.77 13.67 -5.42
C ASP A 15 0.81 12.73 -6.63
N LEU A 16 0.25 11.52 -6.48
CA LEU A 16 0.21 10.49 -7.51
C LEU A 16 -1.22 10.02 -7.71
N TYR A 17 -1.69 10.06 -8.95
CA TYR A 17 -2.95 9.46 -9.38
C TYR A 17 -2.81 9.08 -10.85
N THR A 18 -2.08 8.02 -11.09
CA THR A 18 -1.79 7.53 -12.45
C THR A 18 -1.76 6.01 -12.45
N VAL A 19 -1.52 5.45 -13.61
CA VAL A 19 -1.48 4.03 -13.96
C VAL A 19 -0.44 3.20 -13.17
N THR A 20 0.37 3.82 -12.31
CA THR A 20 1.33 3.12 -11.46
C THR A 20 0.62 2.55 -10.23
N THR A 21 0.67 1.24 -10.09
CA THR A 21 0.12 0.52 -8.95
C THR A 21 1.00 0.77 -7.72
N ASN A 22 0.48 1.50 -6.76
CA ASN A 22 1.05 1.59 -5.42
C ASN A 22 -0.08 1.73 -4.39
N GLY A 23 0.19 1.37 -3.14
CA GLY A 23 -0.83 1.34 -2.09
C GLY A 23 -1.61 2.65 -1.90
N VAL A 24 -0.95 3.81 -2.08
CA VAL A 24 -1.62 5.12 -1.97
C VAL A 24 -2.62 5.33 -3.10
N VAL A 25 -2.24 5.02 -4.34
CA VAL A 25 -3.14 5.13 -5.51
C VAL A 25 -4.33 4.20 -5.37
N THR A 26 -4.10 2.96 -4.94
CA THR A 26 -5.17 1.97 -4.69
C THR A 26 -6.13 2.47 -3.60
N SER A 27 -5.61 2.96 -2.48
CA SER A 27 -6.43 3.52 -1.39
C SER A 27 -7.26 4.72 -1.85
N VAL A 28 -6.66 5.66 -2.59
CA VAL A 28 -7.34 6.84 -3.15
C VAL A 28 -8.43 6.45 -4.13
N GLN A 29 -8.16 5.47 -5.02
CA GLN A 29 -9.15 5.00 -5.99
C GLN A 29 -10.34 4.33 -5.29
N ASN A 30 -10.08 3.43 -4.35
CA ASN A 30 -11.13 2.76 -3.59
C ASN A 30 -12.00 3.78 -2.81
N LEU A 31 -11.36 4.76 -2.17
CA LEU A 31 -12.07 5.83 -1.47
C LEU A 31 -12.92 6.68 -2.43
N PHE A 32 -12.38 7.08 -3.58
CA PHE A 32 -13.09 7.84 -4.59
C PHE A 32 -14.33 7.08 -5.10
N ASP A 33 -14.16 5.80 -5.40
CA ASP A 33 -15.23 4.94 -5.90
C ASP A 33 -16.37 4.80 -4.87
N GLU A 34 -16.04 4.52 -3.61
CA GLU A 34 -17.03 4.33 -2.55
C GLU A 34 -17.76 5.63 -2.20
N LEU A 35 -17.05 6.74 -2.02
CA LEU A 35 -17.69 8.02 -1.75
C LEU A 35 -18.58 8.48 -2.90
N THR A 36 -18.20 8.16 -4.14
CA THR A 36 -19.03 8.46 -5.31
C THR A 36 -20.26 7.55 -5.36
N ALA A 37 -20.11 6.24 -5.05
CA ALA A 37 -21.20 5.29 -4.97
C ALA A 37 -22.21 5.66 -3.87
N ASN A 38 -21.73 6.25 -2.77
CA ASN A 38 -22.54 6.77 -1.67
C ASN A 38 -23.23 8.12 -1.99
N GLY A 39 -23.07 8.63 -3.23
CA GLY A 39 -23.80 9.79 -3.74
C GLY A 39 -23.13 11.14 -3.52
N HIS A 40 -21.91 11.21 -2.99
CA HIS A 40 -21.15 12.44 -2.82
C HIS A 40 -20.67 13.01 -4.17
N ASP A 41 -20.45 14.34 -4.24
CA ASP A 41 -19.76 14.99 -5.36
C ASP A 41 -18.27 15.02 -5.06
N VAL A 42 -17.54 14.03 -5.59
CA VAL A 42 -16.10 13.83 -5.29
C VAL A 42 -15.24 14.30 -6.45
N ARG A 43 -14.20 15.08 -6.15
CA ARG A 43 -13.19 15.50 -7.12
C ARG A 43 -11.79 15.17 -6.62
N ILE A 44 -10.92 14.83 -7.56
CA ILE A 44 -9.50 14.57 -7.28
C ILE A 44 -8.66 15.68 -7.89
N LEU A 45 -7.76 16.27 -7.10
CA LEU A 45 -6.73 17.18 -7.56
C LEU A 45 -5.36 16.54 -7.40
N THR A 46 -4.68 16.34 -8.52
CA THR A 46 -3.38 15.66 -8.53
C THR A 46 -2.34 16.36 -9.40
N ILE A 47 -1.12 15.86 -9.37
CA ILE A 47 0.01 16.35 -10.16
C ILE A 47 0.08 15.53 -11.46
N SER A 48 0.16 16.22 -12.60
CA SER A 48 0.29 15.56 -13.90
C SER A 48 1.66 14.89 -14.06
N GLY A 49 1.71 13.78 -14.78
CA GLY A 49 2.97 13.13 -15.19
C GLY A 49 3.77 13.91 -16.25
N ASP A 50 3.24 15.03 -16.77
CA ASP A 50 3.79 15.81 -17.88
C ASP A 50 3.63 17.33 -17.67
N LEU A 51 3.95 18.11 -18.72
CA LEU A 51 3.86 19.58 -18.72
C LEU A 51 2.45 20.11 -19.06
N HIS A 52 1.44 19.24 -19.13
CA HIS A 52 0.08 19.64 -19.49
C HIS A 52 -0.86 19.53 -18.30
N SER A 53 -1.59 20.62 -18.03
CA SER A 53 -2.70 20.59 -17.08
C SER A 53 -3.97 20.21 -17.84
N ARG A 54 -4.72 19.24 -17.31
CA ARG A 54 -5.95 18.74 -17.91
C ARG A 54 -6.98 18.33 -16.87
N LYS A 55 -8.22 18.19 -17.31
CA LYS A 55 -9.32 17.64 -16.52
C LYS A 55 -9.89 16.44 -17.27
N GLU A 56 -10.02 15.33 -16.56
CA GLU A 56 -10.60 14.09 -17.05
C GLU A 56 -11.70 13.65 -16.07
N GLY A 57 -12.96 13.88 -16.46
CA GLY A 57 -14.09 13.63 -15.55
C GLY A 57 -13.99 14.46 -14.26
N ALA A 58 -13.92 13.78 -13.13
CA ALA A 58 -13.76 14.37 -11.80
C ALA A 58 -12.29 14.63 -11.41
N VAL A 59 -11.31 14.25 -12.24
CA VAL A 59 -9.88 14.34 -11.92
C VAL A 59 -9.24 15.55 -12.58
N TYR A 60 -8.52 16.34 -11.78
CA TYR A 60 -7.85 17.58 -12.17
C TYR A 60 -6.34 17.39 -12.07
N TYR A 61 -5.65 17.39 -13.20
CA TYR A 61 -4.19 17.21 -13.29
C TYR A 61 -3.50 18.57 -13.46
N ILE A 62 -2.58 18.90 -12.56
CA ILE A 62 -1.77 20.12 -12.63
C ILE A 62 -0.39 19.79 -13.20
N ARG A 63 -0.01 20.46 -14.29
CA ARG A 63 1.27 20.30 -14.98
C ARG A 63 2.46 20.36 -14.01
N SER A 64 3.47 19.54 -14.25
CA SER A 64 4.63 19.41 -13.37
C SER A 64 5.93 19.12 -14.12
N VAL A 65 7.04 19.26 -13.40
CA VAL A 65 8.38 18.88 -13.84
C VAL A 65 8.95 17.81 -12.90
N PRO A 66 9.74 16.85 -13.40
CA PRO A 66 10.38 15.87 -12.53
C PRO A 66 11.43 16.52 -11.64
N LEU A 67 11.46 16.13 -10.36
CA LEU A 67 12.51 16.47 -9.41
C LEU A 67 13.53 15.34 -9.35
N LYS A 68 14.51 15.37 -10.28
CA LYS A 68 15.56 14.35 -10.33
C LYS A 68 16.44 14.38 -9.08
N GLY A 69 16.77 13.25 -8.51
CA GLY A 69 17.76 13.09 -7.45
C GLY A 69 17.25 13.25 -6.01
N VAL A 70 15.96 13.53 -5.79
CA VAL A 70 15.38 13.61 -4.44
C VAL A 70 14.62 12.33 -4.08
N TYR A 71 13.73 11.91 -4.93
CA TYR A 71 12.96 10.67 -4.80
C TYR A 71 12.51 10.20 -6.20
N PRO A 72 12.53 8.88 -6.48
CA PRO A 72 12.00 8.36 -7.74
C PRO A 72 10.56 8.82 -7.94
N ASP A 73 10.24 9.31 -9.12
CA ASP A 73 8.91 9.78 -9.54
C ASP A 73 8.38 11.03 -8.84
N LEU A 74 9.16 11.69 -7.96
CA LEU A 74 8.76 12.95 -7.37
C LEU A 74 8.69 14.04 -8.44
N ARG A 75 7.55 14.73 -8.48
CA ARG A 75 7.30 15.80 -9.44
C ARG A 75 6.84 17.07 -8.74
N MET A 76 7.29 18.21 -9.23
CA MET A 76 6.93 19.51 -8.69
C MET A 76 5.93 20.22 -9.61
N PRO A 77 4.76 20.65 -9.12
CA PRO A 77 3.82 21.41 -9.94
C PRO A 77 4.42 22.77 -10.32
N THR A 78 4.19 23.20 -11.56
CA THR A 78 4.73 24.47 -12.06
C THR A 78 3.93 25.68 -11.60
N SER A 79 2.75 25.49 -11.03
CA SER A 79 1.89 26.58 -10.54
C SER A 79 0.92 26.07 -9.47
N PHE A 80 0.80 26.86 -8.40
CA PHE A 80 -0.24 26.71 -7.36
C PHE A 80 -1.45 27.63 -7.61
N ARG A 81 -1.52 28.33 -8.78
CA ARG A 81 -2.57 29.31 -9.14
C ARG A 81 -3.09 29.06 -10.54
N HIS A 82 -3.34 27.80 -10.89
CA HIS A 82 -3.87 27.41 -12.19
C HIS A 82 -5.41 27.57 -12.24
N LYS A 83 -6.00 27.81 -13.45
CA LYS A 83 -7.44 27.96 -13.62
C LYS A 83 -8.25 26.75 -13.11
N LEU A 84 -7.71 25.53 -13.23
CA LEU A 84 -8.35 24.32 -12.72
C LEU A 84 -8.43 24.30 -11.19
N ILE A 85 -7.45 24.92 -10.49
CA ILE A 85 -7.51 25.09 -9.04
C ILE A 85 -8.57 26.13 -8.68
N GLN A 86 -8.72 27.19 -9.49
CA GLN A 86 -9.79 28.17 -9.29
C GLN A 86 -11.18 27.55 -9.48
N GLU A 87 -11.36 26.68 -10.47
CA GLU A 87 -12.61 25.90 -10.64
C GLU A 87 -12.99 25.10 -9.37
N ILE A 88 -11.99 24.50 -8.69
CA ILE A 88 -12.22 23.77 -7.43
C ILE A 88 -12.57 24.74 -6.30
N ILE A 89 -11.90 25.88 -6.20
CA ILE A 89 -12.21 26.91 -5.21
C ILE A 89 -13.64 27.44 -5.40
N ASP A 90 -14.04 27.72 -6.64
CA ASP A 90 -15.38 28.21 -6.97
C ASP A 90 -16.47 27.14 -6.74
N TRP A 91 -16.11 25.85 -6.86
CA TRP A 91 -16.99 24.73 -6.53
C TRP A 91 -17.25 24.61 -5.04
N LYS A 92 -16.38 25.16 -4.18
CA LYS A 92 -16.49 25.21 -2.71
C LYS A 92 -16.66 23.81 -2.12
N PRO A 93 -15.59 23.02 -1.97
CA PRO A 93 -15.64 21.77 -1.27
C PRO A 93 -16.10 21.97 0.19
N ASP A 94 -16.86 21.02 0.73
CA ASP A 94 -17.25 20.98 2.13
C ASP A 94 -16.10 20.42 2.98
N VAL A 95 -15.32 19.48 2.43
CA VAL A 95 -14.12 18.91 3.07
C VAL A 95 -13.01 18.74 2.05
N VAL A 96 -11.76 18.90 2.50
CA VAL A 96 -10.55 18.62 1.73
C VAL A 96 -9.81 17.47 2.37
N HIS A 97 -9.73 16.31 1.67
CA HIS A 97 -9.01 15.15 2.14
C HIS A 97 -7.65 15.02 1.44
N SER A 98 -6.59 15.28 2.17
CA SER A 98 -5.22 15.18 1.67
C SER A 98 -4.65 13.78 1.90
N GLN A 99 -4.01 13.21 0.86
CA GLN A 99 -3.46 11.85 0.88
C GLN A 99 -1.91 11.83 0.86
N CYS A 100 -1.27 12.98 0.69
CA CYS A 100 0.19 13.11 0.65
C CYS A 100 0.62 14.43 1.27
N GLU A 101 1.82 14.46 1.88
CA GLU A 101 2.37 15.61 2.63
C GLU A 101 3.17 16.58 1.78
N PHE A 102 3.44 16.26 0.49
CA PHE A 102 4.32 17.08 -0.34
C PHE A 102 3.57 18.20 -1.05
N PHE A 103 3.50 18.17 -2.37
CA PHE A 103 2.99 19.28 -3.16
C PHE A 103 1.46 19.34 -3.19
N SER A 104 0.79 18.19 -3.20
CA SER A 104 -0.67 18.15 -3.16
C SER A 104 -1.25 18.70 -1.85
N TYR A 105 -0.52 18.54 -0.73
CA TYR A 105 -0.90 19.18 0.52
C TYR A 105 -0.91 20.72 0.43
N GLN A 106 -0.03 21.31 -0.36
CA GLN A 106 -0.03 22.76 -0.56
C GLN A 106 -1.28 23.23 -1.31
N PHE A 107 -1.79 22.42 -2.25
CA PHE A 107 -3.10 22.68 -2.86
C PHE A 107 -4.22 22.59 -1.82
N ALA A 108 -4.24 21.52 -1.02
CA ALA A 108 -5.22 21.32 0.05
C ALA A 108 -5.23 22.52 1.00
N ALA A 109 -4.07 22.90 1.53
CA ALA A 109 -3.94 24.03 2.47
C ALA A 109 -4.36 25.37 1.87
N ARG A 110 -4.08 25.59 0.57
CA ARG A 110 -4.49 26.81 -0.13
C ARG A 110 -6.02 26.85 -0.33
N ILE A 111 -6.60 25.74 -0.79
CA ILE A 111 -8.05 25.65 -1.05
C ILE A 111 -8.80 25.80 0.26
N SER A 112 -8.45 25.04 1.29
CA SER A 112 -9.01 25.16 2.65
C SER A 112 -8.95 26.59 3.20
N LYS A 113 -7.80 27.26 3.07
CA LYS A 113 -7.66 28.66 3.52
C LYS A 113 -8.63 29.61 2.83
N ILE A 114 -8.97 29.38 1.57
CA ILE A 114 -9.86 30.27 0.78
C ILE A 114 -11.32 29.93 0.99
N THR A 115 -11.66 28.64 1.04
CA THR A 115 -13.03 28.16 1.13
C THR A 115 -13.55 28.02 2.55
N GLY A 116 -12.64 27.89 3.52
CA GLY A 116 -12.98 27.55 4.91
C GLY A 116 -13.15 26.06 5.19
N ALA A 117 -13.07 25.21 4.18
CA ALA A 117 -13.26 23.76 4.33
C ALA A 117 -12.21 23.13 5.25
N PRO A 118 -12.59 22.25 6.19
CA PRO A 118 -11.66 21.53 7.05
C PRO A 118 -10.75 20.61 6.23
N ILE A 119 -9.54 20.34 6.74
CA ILE A 119 -8.60 19.39 6.14
C ILE A 119 -8.60 18.11 6.97
N VAL A 120 -8.97 17.01 6.35
CA VAL A 120 -8.67 15.64 6.79
C VAL A 120 -7.39 15.19 6.11
N HIS A 121 -6.48 14.50 6.80
CA HIS A 121 -5.24 14.03 6.20
C HIS A 121 -4.96 12.58 6.56
N THR A 122 -4.87 11.70 5.55
CA THR A 122 -4.42 10.33 5.74
C THR A 122 -2.91 10.21 5.61
N TYR A 123 -2.27 9.60 6.60
CA TYR A 123 -0.83 9.42 6.68
C TYR A 123 -0.42 8.07 6.10
N HIS A 124 -0.03 8.05 4.82
CA HIS A 124 0.27 6.81 4.08
C HIS A 124 1.73 6.37 4.10
N THR A 125 2.66 7.21 4.55
CA THR A 125 4.09 6.91 4.38
C THR A 125 4.89 7.25 5.64
N LEU A 126 5.63 6.26 6.14
CA LEU A 126 6.60 6.46 7.22
C LEU A 126 7.91 7.03 6.63
N TYR A 127 7.98 8.36 6.52
CA TYR A 127 9.11 9.05 5.88
C TYR A 127 10.45 8.89 6.59
N GLU A 128 10.48 8.48 7.85
CA GLU A 128 11.71 8.23 8.61
C GLU A 128 12.61 7.22 7.91
N GLN A 129 12.01 6.13 7.44
CA GLN A 129 12.74 5.07 6.77
C GLN A 129 13.24 5.51 5.39
N TYR A 130 12.43 6.28 4.66
CA TYR A 130 12.84 6.84 3.37
C TYR A 130 13.96 7.88 3.53
N MET A 131 13.85 8.76 4.52
CA MET A 131 14.89 9.76 4.79
C MET A 131 16.22 9.11 5.14
N THR A 132 16.19 8.06 5.95
CA THR A 132 17.41 7.34 6.35
C THR A 132 18.01 6.56 5.19
N SER A 133 17.17 5.93 4.35
CA SER A 133 17.64 5.12 3.23
C SER A 133 18.19 5.92 2.06
N TYR A 134 17.67 7.15 1.81
CA TYR A 134 17.97 7.88 0.58
C TYR A 134 18.64 9.24 0.79
N LEU A 135 18.49 9.91 1.94
CA LEU A 135 18.91 11.32 2.09
C LEU A 135 19.83 11.59 3.28
N ILE A 136 19.62 10.97 4.42
CA ILE A 136 20.35 11.27 5.65
C ILE A 136 20.81 9.97 6.34
N PRO A 137 22.09 9.58 6.24
CA PRO A 137 22.58 8.31 6.84
C PRO A 137 22.45 8.25 8.37
N ASN A 138 22.35 9.40 9.04
CA ASN A 138 22.19 9.45 10.49
C ASN A 138 20.71 9.39 10.86
N LYS A 139 20.26 8.19 11.30
CA LYS A 139 18.86 7.91 11.66
C LYS A 139 18.28 8.95 12.64
N ARG A 140 19.01 9.30 13.72
CA ARG A 140 18.51 10.26 14.74
C ARG A 140 18.24 11.65 14.18
N VAL A 141 19.07 12.10 13.23
CA VAL A 141 18.90 13.40 12.57
C VAL A 141 17.73 13.32 11.57
N GLY A 142 17.64 12.22 10.81
CA GLY A 142 16.54 12.00 9.88
C GLY A 142 15.18 11.98 10.59
N ASP A 143 15.05 11.19 11.64
CA ASP A 143 13.82 11.05 12.45
C ASP A 143 13.41 12.42 13.07
N HIS A 144 14.37 13.16 13.62
CA HIS A 144 14.08 14.49 14.18
C HIS A 144 13.59 15.48 13.11
N LEU A 145 14.18 15.44 11.91
CA LEU A 145 13.79 16.31 10.81
C LEU A 145 12.40 15.95 10.28
N VAL A 146 12.10 14.66 10.10
CA VAL A 146 10.77 14.18 9.70
C VAL A 146 9.72 14.64 10.72
N LYS A 147 9.94 14.39 11.99
CA LYS A 147 9.06 14.83 13.09
C LYS A 147 8.79 16.34 13.04
N MET A 148 9.82 17.15 12.91
CA MET A 148 9.70 18.61 12.87
C MET A 148 8.92 19.08 11.62
N LEU A 149 9.22 18.51 10.45
CA LEU A 149 8.58 18.88 9.19
C LEU A 149 7.12 18.44 9.16
N SER A 150 6.82 17.22 9.61
CA SER A 150 5.45 16.70 9.68
C SER A 150 4.58 17.55 10.62
N ARG A 151 5.06 17.84 11.84
CA ARG A 151 4.37 18.74 12.78
C ARG A 151 4.09 20.11 12.17
N ARG A 152 5.07 20.72 11.51
CA ARG A 152 4.92 22.05 10.90
C ARG A 152 3.92 22.03 9.75
N ARG A 153 3.95 21.01 8.91
CA ARG A 153 3.05 20.89 7.76
C ARG A 153 1.63 20.59 8.17
N LEU A 154 1.45 19.60 9.02
CA LEU A 154 0.13 19.12 9.43
C LEU A 154 -0.52 19.93 10.55
N LYS A 155 0.09 21.06 10.98
CA LYS A 155 -0.45 21.92 12.05
C LYS A 155 -1.87 22.46 11.76
N ARG A 156 -2.30 22.47 10.51
CA ARG A 156 -3.61 23.03 10.08
C ARG A 156 -4.64 21.96 9.73
N VAL A 157 -4.33 20.70 9.91
CA VAL A 157 -5.31 19.64 9.70
C VAL A 157 -6.34 19.64 10.83
N SER A 158 -7.59 19.41 10.50
CA SER A 158 -8.67 19.28 11.48
C SER A 158 -8.62 17.92 12.16
N THR A 159 -8.28 16.87 11.42
CA THR A 159 -8.08 15.51 11.93
C THR A 159 -7.11 14.72 11.04
N LEU A 160 -6.43 13.77 11.65
CA LEU A 160 -5.54 12.82 10.98
C LEU A 160 -6.21 11.45 10.88
N VAL A 161 -5.96 10.75 9.78
CA VAL A 161 -6.32 9.35 9.60
C VAL A 161 -5.05 8.52 9.57
N ALA A 162 -4.95 7.56 10.47
CA ALA A 162 -3.89 6.57 10.52
C ALA A 162 -4.43 5.23 10.00
N PRO A 163 -3.78 4.56 9.04
CA PRO A 163 -4.26 3.28 8.53
C PRO A 163 -4.10 2.12 9.53
N THR A 164 -3.24 2.27 10.55
CA THR A 164 -3.00 1.26 11.59
C THR A 164 -2.67 1.92 12.91
N GLN A 165 -2.76 1.15 14.00
CA GLN A 165 -2.30 1.56 15.34
C GLN A 165 -0.81 1.92 15.36
N LYS A 166 0.03 1.24 14.58
CA LYS A 166 1.45 1.59 14.38
C LYS A 166 1.62 3.04 13.93
N VAL A 167 0.83 3.47 12.94
CA VAL A 167 0.90 4.83 12.42
C VAL A 167 0.34 5.84 13.42
N GLU A 168 -0.74 5.52 14.12
CA GLU A 168 -1.25 6.36 15.20
C GLU A 168 -0.19 6.59 16.27
N ASN A 169 0.44 5.52 16.78
CA ASN A 169 1.51 5.59 17.78
C ASN A 169 2.68 6.46 17.29
N THR A 170 3.03 6.33 16.02
CA THR A 170 4.08 7.15 15.38
C THR A 170 3.71 8.62 15.37
N LEU A 171 2.49 8.96 14.95
CA LEU A 171 2.00 10.34 14.91
C LEU A 171 1.88 10.97 16.31
N GLN A 172 1.43 10.19 17.29
CA GLN A 172 1.45 10.59 18.72
C GLN A 172 2.88 10.86 19.19
N GLY A 173 3.82 9.97 18.83
CA GLY A 173 5.26 10.13 19.08
C GLY A 173 5.85 11.39 18.44
N TYR A 174 5.31 11.84 17.30
CA TYR A 174 5.66 13.14 16.71
C TYR A 174 5.10 14.33 17.49
N GLY A 175 4.13 14.11 18.38
CA GLY A 175 3.43 15.15 19.14
C GLY A 175 2.46 15.94 18.26
N MET A 176 1.70 15.23 17.41
CA MET A 176 0.59 15.84 16.66
C MET A 176 -0.51 16.28 17.64
N GLU A 177 -1.07 17.47 17.38
CA GLU A 177 -2.13 18.05 18.24
C GLU A 177 -3.53 17.75 17.71
N ALA A 178 -3.65 17.47 16.40
CA ALA A 178 -4.94 17.11 15.79
C ALA A 178 -5.41 15.73 16.27
N PRO A 179 -6.73 15.52 16.41
CA PRO A 179 -7.30 14.20 16.67
C PRO A 179 -6.82 13.18 15.61
N ILE A 180 -6.62 11.93 16.00
CA ILE A 180 -6.22 10.86 15.10
C ILE A 180 -7.31 9.78 15.15
N SER A 181 -7.79 9.38 13.97
CA SER A 181 -8.70 8.26 13.80
C SER A 181 -7.97 7.11 13.12
N VAL A 182 -8.02 5.91 13.69
CA VAL A 182 -7.49 4.71 13.02
C VAL A 182 -8.54 4.18 12.06
N VAL A 183 -8.25 4.28 10.76
CA VAL A 183 -9.14 3.81 9.69
C VAL A 183 -8.30 3.09 8.66
N PRO A 184 -8.33 1.74 8.62
CA PRO A 184 -7.63 0.97 7.61
C PRO A 184 -8.13 1.27 6.21
N SER A 185 -7.22 1.39 5.25
CA SER A 185 -7.58 1.47 3.83
C SER A 185 -8.19 0.14 3.39
N GLY A 186 -9.30 0.23 2.68
CA GLY A 186 -10.00 -0.94 2.17
C GLY A 186 -9.50 -1.42 0.82
N ILE A 187 -9.75 -2.69 0.51
CA ILE A 187 -9.51 -3.32 -0.80
C ILE A 187 -10.81 -3.76 -1.45
N SER A 188 -10.78 -3.98 -2.76
CA SER A 188 -11.93 -4.53 -3.51
C SER A 188 -12.01 -6.04 -3.33
N LEU A 189 -12.64 -6.50 -2.25
CA LEU A 189 -12.75 -7.93 -1.93
C LEU A 189 -13.38 -8.75 -3.06
N GLN A 190 -14.37 -8.19 -3.76
CA GLN A 190 -15.03 -8.89 -4.86
C GLN A 190 -14.06 -9.34 -5.96
N GLN A 191 -13.00 -8.55 -6.22
CA GLN A 191 -11.98 -8.91 -7.20
C GLN A 191 -11.08 -10.01 -6.67
N HIS A 192 -10.65 -9.95 -5.40
CA HIS A 192 -9.72 -10.91 -4.80
C HIS A 192 -10.37 -12.26 -4.48
N PHE A 193 -11.67 -12.30 -4.22
CA PHE A 193 -12.41 -13.56 -4.00
C PHE A 193 -12.76 -14.33 -5.28
N GLN A 194 -12.53 -13.73 -6.48
CA GLN A 194 -12.69 -14.44 -7.74
C GLN A 194 -11.54 -15.44 -7.91
N ARG A 195 -11.86 -16.73 -7.94
CA ARG A 195 -10.86 -17.77 -8.11
C ARG A 195 -10.61 -18.05 -9.58
N LEU A 196 -9.32 -18.21 -9.93
CA LEU A 196 -8.94 -18.75 -11.23
C LEU A 196 -9.47 -20.18 -11.36
N PRO A 197 -10.00 -20.56 -12.53
CA PRO A 197 -10.23 -21.98 -12.82
C PRO A 197 -8.94 -22.78 -12.65
N GLU A 198 -9.00 -23.96 -12.05
CA GLU A 198 -7.82 -24.76 -11.74
C GLU A 198 -6.96 -25.07 -12.99
N GLU A 199 -7.60 -25.28 -14.13
CA GLU A 199 -6.91 -25.48 -15.41
C GLU A 199 -6.11 -24.26 -15.86
N GLU A 200 -6.65 -23.06 -15.62
CA GLU A 200 -5.99 -21.78 -15.92
C GLU A 200 -4.83 -21.53 -14.95
N ARG A 201 -5.02 -21.80 -13.65
CA ARG A 201 -3.97 -21.73 -12.64
C ARG A 201 -2.80 -22.64 -12.99
N ARG A 202 -3.09 -23.90 -13.33
CA ARG A 202 -2.09 -24.90 -13.74
C ARG A 202 -1.33 -24.45 -14.99
N ARG A 203 -2.03 -23.97 -16.02
CA ARG A 203 -1.44 -23.46 -17.25
C ARG A 203 -0.48 -22.31 -16.97
N ARG A 204 -0.90 -21.31 -16.20
CA ARG A 204 -0.05 -20.15 -15.86
C ARG A 204 1.17 -20.55 -15.05
N ARG A 205 1.03 -21.49 -14.12
CA ARG A 205 2.19 -22.03 -13.37
C ARG A 205 3.18 -22.71 -14.33
N GLN A 206 2.73 -23.53 -15.25
CA GLN A 206 3.58 -24.18 -16.27
C GLN A 206 4.29 -23.17 -17.17
N GLU A 207 3.59 -22.11 -17.62
CA GLU A 207 4.20 -21.03 -18.41
C GLU A 207 5.34 -20.30 -17.66
N LEU A 208 5.28 -20.28 -16.34
CA LEU A 208 6.32 -19.73 -15.46
C LEU A 208 7.39 -20.77 -15.05
N GLY A 209 7.32 -22.00 -15.54
CA GLY A 209 8.24 -23.08 -15.17
C GLY A 209 8.03 -23.62 -13.76
N ILE A 210 6.82 -23.49 -13.22
CA ILE A 210 6.40 -24.04 -11.92
C ILE A 210 5.71 -25.38 -12.16
N GLY A 211 6.23 -26.43 -11.52
CA GLY A 211 5.65 -27.78 -11.57
C GLY A 211 4.36 -27.92 -10.77
N GLU A 212 3.64 -29.03 -10.98
CA GLU A 212 2.38 -29.29 -10.26
C GLU A 212 2.61 -29.51 -8.76
N GLU A 213 3.70 -30.18 -8.39
CA GLU A 213 4.06 -30.49 -7.01
C GLU A 213 4.93 -29.39 -6.35
N ASP A 214 5.32 -28.34 -7.11
CA ASP A 214 6.13 -27.27 -6.55
C ASP A 214 5.30 -26.45 -5.55
N LEU A 215 5.88 -26.15 -4.39
CA LEU A 215 5.33 -25.16 -3.46
C LEU A 215 5.92 -23.79 -3.76
N VAL A 216 5.07 -22.78 -3.87
CA VAL A 216 5.45 -21.45 -4.34
C VAL A 216 5.34 -20.44 -3.22
N LEU A 217 6.49 -19.90 -2.79
CA LEU A 217 6.50 -18.65 -2.05
C LEU A 217 6.23 -17.50 -3.01
N ILE A 218 5.39 -16.56 -2.64
CA ILE A 218 5.10 -15.39 -3.48
C ILE A 218 5.33 -14.09 -2.72
N ASN A 219 5.97 -13.13 -3.38
CA ASN A 219 5.99 -11.74 -2.96
C ASN A 219 5.50 -10.86 -4.12
N LEU A 220 4.71 -9.84 -3.81
CA LEU A 220 4.16 -8.94 -4.81
C LEU A 220 4.32 -7.49 -4.37
N GLY A 221 4.84 -6.65 -5.28
CA GLY A 221 4.98 -5.23 -5.02
C GLY A 221 6.14 -4.57 -5.76
N ARG A 222 6.43 -3.32 -5.40
CA ARG A 222 7.58 -2.59 -5.94
C ARG A 222 8.88 -3.16 -5.38
N LEU A 223 9.85 -3.44 -6.26
CA LEU A 223 11.17 -3.95 -5.86
C LEU A 223 12.08 -2.79 -5.41
N GLY A 224 11.84 -2.31 -4.20
CA GLY A 224 12.63 -1.26 -3.54
C GLY A 224 13.50 -1.83 -2.42
N GLY A 225 14.57 -1.11 -2.05
CA GLY A 225 15.45 -1.52 -0.95
C GLY A 225 14.73 -1.65 0.39
N GLU A 226 13.67 -0.86 0.60
CA GLU A 226 12.85 -0.88 1.80
C GLU A 226 12.01 -2.16 1.97
N LYS A 227 11.84 -2.95 0.91
CA LYS A 227 11.13 -4.24 0.95
C LYS A 227 12.00 -5.39 1.40
N ASN A 228 13.31 -5.17 1.49
CA ASN A 228 14.30 -6.12 2.02
C ASN A 228 14.25 -7.54 1.39
N LEU A 229 13.93 -7.62 0.08
CA LEU A 229 13.80 -8.90 -0.64
C LEU A 229 15.10 -9.70 -0.67
N GLY A 230 16.26 -9.04 -0.51
CA GLY A 230 17.55 -9.72 -0.40
C GLY A 230 17.61 -10.70 0.77
N GLU A 231 17.02 -10.37 1.90
CA GLU A 231 16.89 -11.28 3.06
C GLU A 231 16.07 -12.52 2.71
N LEU A 232 14.94 -12.32 2.01
CA LEU A 232 14.11 -13.46 1.57
C LEU A 232 14.84 -14.39 0.60
N LEU A 233 15.70 -13.85 -0.28
CA LEU A 233 16.52 -14.68 -1.17
C LEU A 233 17.53 -15.52 -0.39
N GLU A 234 18.17 -14.97 0.65
CA GLU A 234 19.08 -15.71 1.52
C GLU A 234 18.36 -16.83 2.27
N PHE A 235 17.21 -16.52 2.87
CA PHE A 235 16.41 -17.51 3.62
C PHE A 235 15.81 -18.58 2.69
N PHE A 236 15.36 -18.18 1.50
CA PHE A 236 14.90 -19.10 0.47
C PHE A 236 16.01 -20.06 0.03
N ALA A 237 17.25 -19.57 -0.16
CA ALA A 237 18.38 -20.41 -0.50
C ALA A 237 18.65 -21.49 0.56
N GLU A 238 18.54 -21.15 1.84
CA GLU A 238 18.67 -22.12 2.94
C GLU A 238 17.51 -23.12 2.99
N ALA A 239 16.26 -22.65 2.86
CA ALA A 239 15.07 -23.50 2.83
C ALA A 239 15.11 -24.50 1.66
N ARG A 240 15.64 -24.06 0.53
CA ARG A 240 15.76 -24.86 -0.68
C ARG A 240 16.73 -26.06 -0.53
N LYS A 241 17.74 -25.97 0.33
CA LYS A 241 18.67 -27.10 0.58
C LYS A 241 17.97 -28.35 1.11
N LYS A 242 16.80 -28.18 1.73
CA LYS A 242 15.99 -29.27 2.26
C LYS A 242 14.83 -29.65 1.35
N ASN A 243 14.40 -28.73 0.47
CA ASN A 243 13.12 -28.81 -0.25
C ASN A 243 13.29 -28.50 -1.75
N ASP A 244 13.52 -29.54 -2.56
CA ASP A 244 13.81 -29.40 -4.00
C ASP A 244 12.63 -28.84 -4.82
N GLY A 245 11.37 -29.01 -4.36
CA GLY A 245 10.15 -28.51 -5.00
C GLY A 245 9.78 -27.08 -4.60
N LEU A 246 10.66 -26.33 -3.88
CA LEU A 246 10.34 -24.97 -3.46
C LEU A 246 10.70 -23.96 -4.56
N LYS A 247 9.77 -23.07 -4.92
CA LYS A 247 9.94 -21.96 -5.88
C LYS A 247 9.64 -20.64 -5.22
N PHE A 248 10.25 -19.56 -5.74
CA PHE A 248 9.95 -18.21 -5.27
C PHE A 248 9.51 -17.32 -6.44
N LEU A 249 8.26 -16.88 -6.42
CA LEU A 249 7.64 -16.01 -7.41
C LEU A 249 7.67 -14.56 -6.90
N ILE A 250 8.45 -13.72 -7.56
CA ILE A 250 8.58 -12.28 -7.26
C ILE A 250 7.85 -11.50 -8.35
N VAL A 251 6.72 -10.91 -7.99
CA VAL A 251 5.82 -10.21 -8.91
C VAL A 251 5.99 -8.70 -8.72
N GLY A 252 6.42 -8.02 -9.76
CA GLY A 252 6.63 -6.58 -9.76
C GLY A 252 7.96 -6.15 -10.33
N ASP A 253 8.19 -4.84 -10.31
CA ASP A 253 9.42 -4.23 -10.83
C ASP A 253 9.90 -3.10 -9.90
N GLY A 254 11.15 -2.68 -10.08
CA GLY A 254 11.69 -1.58 -9.29
C GLY A 254 13.21 -1.48 -9.36
N PRO A 255 13.79 -0.47 -8.69
CA PRO A 255 15.22 -0.20 -8.80
C PRO A 255 16.12 -1.33 -8.28
N ALA A 256 15.64 -2.17 -7.36
CA ALA A 256 16.43 -3.29 -6.81
C ALA A 256 16.44 -4.55 -7.70
N ARG A 257 15.67 -4.60 -8.79
CA ARG A 257 15.49 -5.82 -9.59
C ARG A 257 16.81 -6.45 -10.04
N ASN A 258 17.70 -5.65 -10.63
CA ASN A 258 18.97 -6.18 -11.17
C ASN A 258 19.88 -6.72 -10.06
N ASP A 259 19.90 -6.05 -8.91
CA ASP A 259 20.69 -6.48 -7.75
C ASP A 259 20.14 -7.78 -7.16
N LEU A 260 18.81 -7.91 -7.06
CA LEU A 260 18.14 -9.13 -6.61
C LEU A 260 18.37 -10.31 -7.57
N GLN A 261 18.30 -10.08 -8.88
CA GLN A 261 18.60 -11.13 -9.87
C GLN A 261 20.06 -11.59 -9.78
N LYS A 262 20.97 -10.63 -9.58
CA LYS A 262 22.38 -10.95 -9.36
C LYS A 262 22.57 -11.75 -8.07
N GLN A 263 21.95 -11.33 -6.97
CA GLN A 263 22.00 -12.05 -5.69
C GLN A 263 21.44 -13.48 -5.82
N ALA A 264 20.33 -13.68 -6.52
CA ALA A 264 19.76 -15.01 -6.76
C ALA A 264 20.74 -15.90 -7.55
N SER A 265 21.47 -15.34 -8.53
CA SER A 265 22.51 -16.04 -9.28
C SER A 265 23.73 -16.38 -8.39
N ASP A 266 24.20 -15.42 -7.58
CA ASP A 266 25.35 -15.60 -6.67
C ASP A 266 25.04 -16.66 -5.57
N LEU A 267 23.76 -16.82 -5.19
CA LEU A 267 23.27 -17.85 -4.26
C LEU A 267 22.94 -19.19 -4.94
N GLU A 268 23.17 -19.32 -6.23
CA GLU A 268 22.88 -20.53 -7.03
C GLU A 268 21.41 -20.97 -7.03
N ILE A 269 20.47 -20.01 -6.84
CA ILE A 269 19.01 -20.26 -6.82
C ILE A 269 18.28 -19.63 -8.02
N GLY A 270 19.00 -19.11 -9.02
CA GLY A 270 18.42 -18.34 -10.12
C GLY A 270 17.35 -19.09 -10.93
N GLU A 271 17.45 -20.42 -11.08
CA GLU A 271 16.46 -21.25 -11.76
C GLU A 271 15.18 -21.53 -10.93
N HIS A 272 15.20 -21.13 -9.65
CA HIS A 272 14.12 -21.37 -8.71
C HIS A 272 13.42 -20.08 -8.28
N VAL A 273 13.96 -18.92 -8.68
CA VAL A 273 13.41 -17.59 -8.42
C VAL A 273 12.88 -16.98 -9.71
N ILE A 274 11.59 -16.72 -9.76
CA ILE A 274 10.89 -16.25 -10.95
C ILE A 274 10.57 -14.77 -10.79
N PHE A 275 11.15 -13.92 -11.64
CA PHE A 275 10.87 -12.47 -11.67
C PHE A 275 9.94 -12.15 -12.84
N THR A 276 8.69 -11.85 -12.57
CA THR A 276 7.70 -11.55 -13.63
C THR A 276 7.89 -10.17 -14.27
N GLY A 277 8.50 -9.22 -13.55
CA GLY A 277 8.42 -7.80 -13.89
C GLY A 277 7.05 -7.23 -13.53
N MET A 278 6.78 -6.01 -14.02
CA MET A 278 5.51 -5.33 -13.77
C MET A 278 4.36 -6.06 -14.45
N VAL A 279 3.29 -6.30 -13.70
CA VAL A 279 2.05 -6.90 -14.21
C VAL A 279 0.93 -5.87 -14.26
N PRO A 280 -0.05 -6.00 -15.18
CA PRO A 280 -1.20 -5.10 -15.21
C PRO A 280 -1.99 -5.15 -13.90
N PRO A 281 -2.54 -4.02 -13.41
CA PRO A 281 -3.32 -4.00 -12.18
C PRO A 281 -4.52 -4.98 -12.18
N THR A 282 -5.10 -5.21 -13.35
CA THR A 282 -6.22 -6.16 -13.54
C THR A 282 -5.83 -7.64 -13.42
N GLU A 283 -4.53 -7.94 -13.44
CA GLU A 283 -3.99 -9.30 -13.34
C GLU A 283 -3.38 -9.60 -11.96
N VAL A 284 -3.23 -8.59 -11.10
CA VAL A 284 -2.56 -8.72 -9.79
C VAL A 284 -3.16 -9.84 -8.95
N GLN A 285 -4.50 -9.89 -8.85
CA GLN A 285 -5.19 -10.94 -8.09
C GLN A 285 -4.90 -12.35 -8.64
N ASN A 286 -4.76 -12.49 -9.97
CA ASN A 286 -4.47 -13.75 -10.60
C ASN A 286 -3.07 -14.27 -10.24
N TYR A 287 -2.11 -13.34 -10.09
CA TYR A 287 -0.75 -13.71 -9.67
C TYR A 287 -0.68 -14.16 -8.21
N TYR A 288 -1.45 -13.56 -7.28
CA TYR A 288 -1.52 -14.07 -5.91
C TYR A 288 -1.92 -15.55 -5.88
N GLN A 289 -2.86 -15.94 -6.73
CA GLN A 289 -3.38 -17.31 -6.80
C GLN A 289 -2.40 -18.32 -7.41
N LEU A 290 -1.26 -17.89 -7.93
CA LEU A 290 -0.17 -18.77 -8.37
C LEU A 290 0.76 -19.16 -7.21
N GLY A 291 0.72 -18.42 -6.10
CA GLY A 291 1.44 -18.72 -4.86
C GLY A 291 0.69 -19.69 -3.96
N ASP A 292 1.42 -20.25 -2.99
CA ASP A 292 0.90 -21.10 -1.93
C ASP A 292 1.12 -20.48 -0.55
N ILE A 293 2.15 -19.65 -0.38
CA ILE A 293 2.48 -18.89 0.84
C ILE A 293 2.94 -17.49 0.43
N PHE A 294 2.36 -16.46 1.00
CA PHE A 294 2.84 -15.10 0.82
C PHE A 294 3.98 -14.80 1.80
N VAL A 295 5.10 -14.26 1.29
CA VAL A 295 6.27 -13.93 2.11
C VAL A 295 6.63 -12.44 2.01
N SER A 296 7.03 -11.83 3.13
CA SER A 296 7.48 -10.44 3.16
C SER A 296 8.56 -10.22 4.22
N ALA A 297 9.59 -9.44 3.85
CA ALA A 297 10.63 -8.95 4.77
C ALA A 297 10.55 -7.44 5.00
N SER A 298 9.48 -6.79 4.58
CA SER A 298 9.29 -5.35 4.77
C SER A 298 9.06 -5.02 6.24
N THR A 299 9.75 -3.99 6.74
CA THR A 299 9.53 -3.40 8.08
C THR A 299 9.07 -1.95 7.98
N SER A 300 8.75 -1.49 6.75
CA SER A 300 8.45 -0.10 6.44
C SER A 300 6.98 0.17 6.11
N GLU A 301 6.13 -0.84 6.26
CA GLU A 301 4.72 -0.68 5.91
C GLU A 301 3.99 0.21 6.92
N THR A 302 3.09 1.04 6.39
CA THR A 302 2.10 1.75 7.20
C THR A 302 0.90 0.86 7.49
N GLN A 303 0.47 0.08 6.48
CA GLN A 303 -0.59 -0.91 6.59
C GLN A 303 -0.24 -2.20 5.85
N GLY A 304 0.43 -2.09 4.68
CA GLY A 304 0.79 -3.25 3.87
C GLY A 304 -0.42 -3.84 3.14
N LEU A 305 -1.00 -3.10 2.19
CA LEU A 305 -2.15 -3.60 1.42
C LEU A 305 -1.89 -4.96 0.76
N THR A 306 -0.63 -5.25 0.40
CA THR A 306 -0.23 -6.54 -0.17
C THR A 306 -0.46 -7.73 0.78
N TYR A 307 -0.40 -7.52 2.09
CA TYR A 307 -0.74 -8.55 3.09
C TYR A 307 -2.23 -8.86 3.06
N ILE A 308 -3.05 -7.80 3.02
CA ILE A 308 -4.51 -7.91 2.96
C ILE A 308 -4.95 -8.53 1.63
N GLU A 309 -4.33 -8.11 0.52
CA GLU A 309 -4.56 -8.68 -0.81
C GLU A 309 -4.19 -10.17 -0.86
N ALA A 310 -3.05 -10.55 -0.29
CA ALA A 310 -2.62 -11.95 -0.19
C ALA A 310 -3.61 -12.77 0.65
N ALA A 311 -3.99 -12.27 1.82
CA ALA A 311 -4.98 -12.89 2.70
C ALA A 311 -6.35 -13.05 2.01
N ALA A 312 -6.82 -12.03 1.27
CA ALA A 312 -8.06 -12.11 0.49
C ALA A 312 -8.00 -13.13 -0.67
N ASN A 313 -6.80 -13.47 -1.13
CA ASN A 313 -6.60 -14.57 -2.08
C ASN A 313 -6.41 -15.93 -1.40
N GLY A 314 -6.59 -16.01 -0.09
CA GLY A 314 -6.47 -17.24 0.68
C GLY A 314 -5.04 -17.73 0.84
N LEU A 315 -4.07 -16.83 0.91
CA LEU A 315 -2.68 -17.19 1.16
C LEU A 315 -2.37 -17.12 2.65
N PRO A 316 -1.79 -18.16 3.23
CA PRO A 316 -1.10 -18.03 4.52
C PRO A 316 0.06 -17.04 4.41
N LEU A 317 0.34 -16.33 5.50
CA LEU A 317 1.34 -15.27 5.54
C LEU A 317 2.58 -15.71 6.31
N LEU A 318 3.77 -15.45 5.77
CA LEU A 318 5.05 -15.56 6.49
C LEU A 318 5.78 -14.24 6.36
N CYS A 319 5.73 -13.43 7.40
CA CYS A 319 6.14 -12.04 7.33
C CYS A 319 7.17 -11.71 8.42
N ARG A 320 8.10 -10.82 8.08
CA ARG A 320 8.98 -10.25 9.09
C ARG A 320 8.15 -9.45 10.09
N GLN A 321 8.42 -9.63 11.39
CA GLN A 321 7.69 -8.99 12.47
C GLN A 321 7.61 -7.47 12.27
N ASP A 322 6.39 -6.97 12.27
CA ASP A 322 6.09 -5.55 12.15
C ASP A 322 4.70 -5.24 12.75
N ASP A 323 4.60 -4.18 13.55
CA ASP A 323 3.34 -3.78 14.21
C ASP A 323 2.16 -3.54 13.24
N CYS A 324 2.41 -3.38 11.93
CA CYS A 324 1.34 -3.25 10.94
C CYS A 324 0.61 -4.57 10.65
N LEU A 325 1.17 -5.71 11.09
CA LEU A 325 0.58 -7.03 10.91
C LEU A 325 -0.52 -7.36 11.94
N ALA A 326 -0.62 -6.59 13.02
CA ALA A 326 -1.49 -6.90 14.18
C ALA A 326 -2.96 -7.18 13.81
N ASP A 327 -3.48 -6.54 12.74
CA ASP A 327 -4.87 -6.71 12.31
C ASP A 327 -5.02 -7.67 11.13
N VAL A 328 -3.92 -8.24 10.58
CA VAL A 328 -3.96 -9.06 9.36
C VAL A 328 -3.29 -10.43 9.52
N LEU A 329 -2.42 -10.61 10.50
CA LEU A 329 -1.75 -11.88 10.80
C LEU A 329 -2.06 -12.30 12.23
N GLU A 330 -2.61 -13.50 12.38
CA GLU A 330 -2.82 -14.19 13.65
C GLU A 330 -1.86 -15.38 13.73
N GLU A 331 -0.90 -15.29 14.63
CA GLU A 331 0.20 -16.25 14.79
C GLU A 331 -0.30 -17.69 14.93
N GLY A 332 0.14 -18.58 14.04
CA GLY A 332 -0.25 -19.98 14.02
C GLY A 332 -1.63 -20.27 13.39
N GLU A 333 -2.48 -19.26 13.18
CA GLU A 333 -3.83 -19.43 12.63
C GLU A 333 -3.86 -19.17 11.11
N ASN A 334 -3.33 -18.04 10.65
CA ASN A 334 -3.23 -17.74 9.22
C ASN A 334 -1.81 -17.45 8.73
N GLY A 335 -0.81 -17.58 9.61
CA GLY A 335 0.57 -17.35 9.25
C GLY A 335 1.50 -17.33 10.44
N TYR A 336 2.72 -16.90 10.18
CA TYR A 336 3.78 -16.74 11.17
C TYR A 336 4.53 -15.43 10.97
N GLU A 337 4.90 -14.80 12.08
CA GLU A 337 5.91 -13.74 12.09
C GLU A 337 7.30 -14.32 12.31
N TYR A 338 8.34 -13.68 11.77
CA TYR A 338 9.73 -14.06 12.05
C TYR A 338 10.60 -12.83 12.33
N THR A 339 11.63 -13.03 13.15
CA THR A 339 12.68 -12.04 13.47
C THR A 339 14.07 -12.51 13.05
N SER A 340 14.22 -13.80 12.80
CA SER A 340 15.47 -14.47 12.46
C SER A 340 15.32 -15.48 11.31
N ALA A 341 16.45 -15.87 10.70
CA ALA A 341 16.47 -16.93 9.70
C ALA A 341 15.98 -18.27 10.27
N GLU A 342 16.31 -18.58 11.54
CA GLU A 342 15.88 -19.82 12.19
C GLU A 342 14.35 -19.89 12.31
N GLU A 343 13.71 -18.80 12.75
CA GLU A 343 12.24 -18.71 12.85
C GLU A 343 11.58 -18.82 11.48
N PHE A 344 12.13 -18.15 10.45
CA PHE A 344 11.64 -18.25 9.08
C PHE A 344 11.69 -19.69 8.57
N LEU A 345 12.84 -20.38 8.75
CA LEU A 345 13.03 -21.75 8.29
C LEU A 345 12.10 -22.72 9.01
N ASN A 346 11.94 -22.58 10.31
CA ASN A 346 11.03 -23.42 11.10
C ASN A 346 9.57 -23.22 10.67
N ALA A 347 9.16 -21.97 10.39
CA ALA A 347 7.84 -21.68 9.88
C ALA A 347 7.62 -22.29 8.49
N ILE A 348 8.58 -22.16 7.56
CA ILE A 348 8.52 -22.80 6.24
C ILE A 348 8.38 -24.31 6.35
N ASP A 349 9.22 -24.97 7.17
CA ASP A 349 9.15 -26.41 7.38
C ASP A 349 7.73 -26.82 7.87
N THR A 350 7.18 -26.09 8.87
CA THR A 350 5.81 -26.33 9.38
C THR A 350 4.74 -26.12 8.30
N MET A 351 4.84 -25.03 7.56
CA MET A 351 3.86 -24.66 6.52
C MET A 351 3.93 -25.61 5.31
N MET A 352 5.08 -26.18 5.01
CA MET A 352 5.23 -27.16 3.91
C MET A 352 4.68 -28.52 4.27
N ASP A 353 4.93 -29.00 5.48
CA ASP A 353 4.63 -30.36 5.89
C ASP A 353 3.15 -30.59 6.23
N ASP A 354 2.39 -29.53 6.55
CA ASP A 354 0.99 -29.62 6.99
C ASP A 354 0.01 -28.97 5.97
N GLU A 355 -0.46 -29.77 5.01
CA GLU A 355 -1.48 -29.33 4.03
C GLU A 355 -2.83 -28.99 4.69
N ALA A 356 -3.19 -29.71 5.77
CA ALA A 356 -4.45 -29.44 6.48
C ALA A 356 -4.38 -28.07 7.17
N TRP A 357 -3.22 -27.75 7.77
CA TRP A 357 -2.98 -26.42 8.34
C TRP A 357 -3.04 -25.34 7.25
N ARG A 358 -2.35 -25.53 6.10
CA ARG A 358 -2.40 -24.54 5.00
C ARG A 358 -3.82 -24.26 4.54
N THR A 359 -4.64 -25.30 4.43
CA THR A 359 -6.05 -25.17 4.03
C THR A 359 -6.86 -24.37 5.07
N ALA A 360 -6.66 -24.65 6.35
CA ALA A 360 -7.31 -23.91 7.44
C ALA A 360 -6.82 -22.45 7.49
N ALA A 361 -5.53 -22.24 7.36
CA ALA A 361 -4.90 -20.93 7.36
C ALA A 361 -5.36 -20.06 6.17
N ALA A 362 -5.51 -20.66 4.99
CA ALA A 362 -6.06 -19.98 3.82
C ALA A 362 -7.47 -19.45 4.08
N LYS A 363 -8.33 -20.27 4.68
CA LYS A 363 -9.69 -19.85 5.06
C LYS A 363 -9.66 -18.75 6.12
N ARG A 364 -8.78 -18.88 7.12
CA ARG A 364 -8.64 -17.84 8.17
C ARG A 364 -8.16 -16.52 7.57
N SER A 365 -7.23 -16.54 6.63
CA SER A 365 -6.78 -15.36 5.89
C SER A 365 -7.95 -14.65 5.19
N GLU A 366 -8.82 -15.40 4.49
CA GLU A 366 -10.01 -14.82 3.84
C GLU A 366 -10.97 -14.18 4.85
N GLU A 367 -11.20 -14.83 5.99
CA GLU A 367 -12.06 -14.31 7.06
C GLU A 367 -11.52 -12.99 7.63
N ILE A 368 -10.21 -12.91 7.86
CA ILE A 368 -9.55 -11.67 8.33
C ILE A 368 -9.65 -10.58 7.26
N ALA A 369 -9.32 -10.91 6.01
CA ALA A 369 -9.36 -9.96 4.90
C ALA A 369 -10.76 -9.37 4.67
N ALA A 370 -11.82 -10.10 5.00
CA ALA A 370 -13.21 -9.62 4.88
C ALA A 370 -13.50 -8.34 5.69
N SER A 371 -12.73 -8.08 6.75
CA SER A 371 -12.84 -6.85 7.54
C SER A 371 -12.29 -5.60 6.84
N PHE A 372 -11.50 -5.78 5.77
CA PHE A 372 -10.86 -4.69 5.01
C PHE A 372 -11.60 -4.36 3.71
N ASP A 373 -12.93 -4.53 3.69
CA ASP A 373 -13.73 -4.15 2.53
C ASP A 373 -13.72 -2.64 2.29
N LYS A 374 -13.59 -2.23 1.04
CA LYS A 374 -13.57 -0.81 0.66
C LYS A 374 -14.86 -0.07 1.04
N LYS A 375 -16.01 -0.77 1.16
CA LYS A 375 -17.26 -0.15 1.60
C LYS A 375 -17.17 0.25 3.08
N ALA A 376 -16.69 -0.63 3.96
CA ALA A 376 -16.45 -0.31 5.36
C ALA A 376 -15.44 0.83 5.51
N PHE A 377 -14.42 0.88 4.67
CA PHE A 377 -13.47 1.98 4.60
C PHE A 377 -14.14 3.30 4.24
N GLY A 378 -14.99 3.33 3.19
CA GLY A 378 -15.76 4.52 2.79
C GLY A 378 -16.63 5.04 3.93
N GLU A 379 -17.43 4.16 4.55
CA GLU A 379 -18.30 4.50 5.69
C GLU A 379 -17.51 5.05 6.89
N ALA A 380 -16.35 4.46 7.20
CA ALA A 380 -15.50 4.93 8.29
C ALA A 380 -14.91 6.33 8.00
N ILE A 381 -14.52 6.60 6.76
CA ILE A 381 -14.04 7.93 6.36
C ILE A 381 -15.17 8.97 6.36
N GLU A 382 -16.39 8.60 5.98
CA GLU A 382 -17.56 9.50 6.10
C GLU A 382 -17.80 9.94 7.56
N ASN A 383 -17.70 9.00 8.51
CA ASN A 383 -17.80 9.34 9.94
C ASN A 383 -16.68 10.31 10.38
N VAL A 384 -15.48 10.18 9.82
CA VAL A 384 -14.40 11.15 10.07
C VAL A 384 -14.76 12.53 9.50
N TYR A 385 -15.35 12.60 8.31
CA TYR A 385 -15.79 13.89 7.75
C TYR A 385 -16.88 14.55 8.61
N GLU A 386 -17.88 13.80 9.06
CA GLU A 386 -18.92 14.29 9.95
C GLU A 386 -18.37 14.89 11.25
N SER A 387 -17.28 14.34 11.76
CA SER A 387 -16.64 14.82 12.99
C SER A 387 -15.98 16.20 12.87
N VAL A 388 -15.75 16.68 11.65
CA VAL A 388 -15.06 17.96 11.38
C VAL A 388 -15.93 19.00 10.68
N LEU A 389 -17.14 18.65 10.24
CA LEU A 389 -18.13 19.53 9.63
C LEU A 389 -19.06 20.12 10.67
#